data_5a16172f30e8449bab8c6b5fb9270da9
#
_entry.id   5a16172f30e8449bab8c6b5fb9270da9
#
_cell.length_a   1.000
_cell.length_b   1.000
_cell.length_c   1.000
_cell.angle_alpha   90.00
_cell.angle_beta   90.00
_cell.angle_gamma   90.00
#
_symmetry.space_group_name_H-M   'P 1'
#
loop_
_entity.id
_entity.type
_entity.pdbx_description
1 polymer ?
#
loop_
_entity_poly.entity_id
_entity_poly.type
_entity_poly.pdbx_seq_one_letter_code
_entity_poly.pdbx_strand_id
1 'polypeptide(L)'
;MRAPHQIMTFSKENATSWFDLFSFPINNSECYNFTDVIKSRKMVEKYIEQEAKELKGNYKNIFLGGHSQGACITLHTAYNYKELLGGVLACSGILFPQGEIVGDKNKLKIFLAHGDKDQSIPFDFHLETVKRIENFEGVKKYYYKGHGHSIADFEKIDMGSFLNESMI
;
A
#
# COMPACT_ATOMS: atom_id res chain seq x y z
N MET A 1 -1.26 7.33 -11.82
CA MET A 1 -0.32 6.25 -12.18
C MET A 1 -1.11 4.96 -12.40
N ARG A 2 -0.72 4.11 -13.36
CA ARG A 2 -1.42 2.86 -13.70
C ARG A 2 -0.41 1.70 -13.72
N ALA A 3 -0.83 0.54 -13.22
CA ALA A 3 -0.05 -0.69 -13.29
C ALA A 3 0.17 -1.14 -14.75
N PRO A 4 1.29 -1.80 -15.06
CA PRO A 4 1.55 -2.36 -16.39
C PRO A 4 0.58 -3.52 -16.70
N HIS A 5 0.44 -3.85 -17.99
CA HIS A 5 -0.22 -5.05 -18.44
C HIS A 5 0.75 -6.25 -18.37
N GLN A 6 0.28 -7.37 -17.83
CA GLN A 6 1.03 -8.62 -17.80
C GLN A 6 0.10 -9.83 -17.74
N ILE A 7 0.61 -11.00 -18.15
CA ILE A 7 -0.11 -12.26 -18.00
C ILE A 7 0.02 -12.72 -16.55
N MET A 8 -1.12 -12.90 -15.88
CA MET A 8 -1.18 -13.40 -14.52
C MET A 8 -1.01 -14.91 -14.49
N THR A 9 -0.05 -15.40 -13.72
CA THR A 9 0.26 -16.84 -13.67
C THR A 9 -0.92 -17.67 -13.17
N PHE A 10 -1.65 -17.18 -12.16
CA PHE A 10 -2.74 -17.92 -11.55
C PHE A 10 -3.99 -18.04 -12.46
N SER A 11 -4.35 -16.98 -13.20
CA SER A 11 -5.56 -16.93 -14.05
C SER A 11 -5.29 -17.18 -15.53
N LYS A 12 -4.02 -17.08 -15.97
CA LYS A 12 -3.59 -17.10 -17.38
C LYS A 12 -4.16 -15.95 -18.23
N GLU A 13 -4.72 -14.94 -17.60
CA GLU A 13 -5.32 -13.78 -18.26
C GLU A 13 -4.36 -12.59 -18.31
N ASN A 14 -4.49 -11.76 -19.33
CA ASN A 14 -3.78 -10.49 -19.42
C ASN A 14 -4.54 -9.43 -18.59
N ALA A 15 -3.91 -8.90 -17.57
CA ALA A 15 -4.50 -7.92 -16.67
C ALA A 15 -3.53 -6.78 -16.34
N THR A 16 -4.07 -5.62 -15.94
CA THR A 16 -3.25 -4.58 -15.30
C THR A 16 -2.91 -5.04 -13.89
N SER A 17 -1.62 -5.20 -13.61
CA SER A 17 -1.14 -5.72 -12.33
C SER A 17 0.21 -5.12 -11.96
N TRP A 18 0.40 -4.84 -10.67
CA TRP A 18 1.68 -4.37 -10.14
C TRP A 18 2.69 -5.49 -9.96
N PHE A 19 2.22 -6.70 -9.72
CA PHE A 19 3.04 -7.91 -9.58
C PHE A 19 2.24 -9.14 -9.94
N ASP A 20 2.91 -10.17 -10.43
CA ASP A 20 2.29 -11.43 -10.77
C ASP A 20 1.81 -12.19 -9.53
N LEU A 21 0.68 -12.88 -9.64
CA LEU A 21 0.13 -13.78 -8.64
C LEU A 21 0.26 -15.24 -9.12
N PHE A 22 0.77 -16.08 -8.24
CA PHE A 22 0.89 -17.53 -8.45
C PHE A 22 -0.32 -18.27 -7.93
N SER A 23 -0.96 -17.74 -6.89
CA SER A 23 -2.19 -18.26 -6.30
C SER A 23 -3.05 -17.16 -5.69
N PHE A 24 -4.32 -17.48 -5.41
CA PHE A 24 -5.30 -16.58 -4.83
C PHE A 24 -6.19 -17.38 -3.84
N PRO A 25 -6.55 -16.84 -2.67
CA PRO A 25 -6.27 -15.50 -2.13
C PRO A 25 -4.80 -15.26 -1.78
N ILE A 26 -4.42 -13.99 -1.59
CA ILE A 26 -3.08 -13.62 -1.14
C ILE A 26 -3.03 -13.76 0.38
N ASN A 27 -2.55 -14.88 0.88
CA ASN A 27 -2.53 -15.22 2.31
C ASN A 27 -1.14 -15.59 2.85
N ASN A 28 -0.13 -15.58 2.02
CA ASN A 28 1.27 -15.79 2.39
C ASN A 28 2.22 -15.25 1.31
N SER A 29 3.52 -15.31 1.58
CA SER A 29 4.56 -14.77 0.68
C SER A 29 4.82 -15.58 -0.59
N GLU A 30 4.28 -16.78 -0.71
CA GLU A 30 4.42 -17.64 -1.90
C GLU A 30 3.34 -17.36 -2.96
N CYS A 31 2.32 -16.55 -2.62
CA CYS A 31 1.23 -16.24 -3.53
C CYS A 31 1.61 -15.27 -4.65
N TYR A 32 2.74 -14.55 -4.54
CA TYR A 32 3.10 -13.46 -5.46
C TYR A 32 4.58 -13.41 -5.81
N ASN A 33 4.88 -12.80 -6.95
CA ASN A 33 6.25 -12.58 -7.42
C ASN A 33 6.86 -11.34 -6.77
N PHE A 34 7.69 -11.53 -5.74
CA PHE A 34 8.35 -10.41 -5.05
C PHE A 34 9.36 -9.65 -5.93
N THR A 35 9.93 -10.29 -6.95
CA THR A 35 10.78 -9.59 -7.93
C THR A 35 10.01 -8.52 -8.69
N ASP A 36 8.74 -8.78 -9.03
CA ASP A 36 7.87 -7.80 -9.68
C ASP A 36 7.45 -6.69 -8.72
N VAL A 37 7.27 -7.01 -7.44
CA VAL A 37 7.07 -5.98 -6.39
C VAL A 37 8.22 -4.97 -6.39
N ILE A 38 9.48 -5.46 -6.42
CA ILE A 38 10.67 -4.60 -6.48
C ILE A 38 10.70 -3.75 -7.76
N LYS A 39 10.34 -4.32 -8.92
CA LYS A 39 10.26 -3.57 -10.19
C LYS A 39 9.21 -2.47 -10.11
N SER A 40 8.03 -2.79 -9.60
CA SER A 40 6.92 -1.85 -9.45
C SER A 40 7.25 -0.73 -8.46
N ARG A 41 7.90 -1.05 -7.34
CA ARG A 41 8.44 -0.05 -6.42
C ARG A 41 9.35 0.94 -7.13
N LYS A 42 10.34 0.46 -7.88
CA LYS A 42 11.26 1.33 -8.64
C LYS A 42 10.55 2.22 -9.67
N MET A 43 9.45 1.74 -10.23
CA MET A 43 8.62 2.57 -11.11
C MET A 43 7.91 3.68 -10.32
N VAL A 44 7.33 3.37 -9.16
CA VAL A 44 6.71 4.38 -8.29
C VAL A 44 7.73 5.39 -7.79
N GLU A 45 8.93 4.97 -7.41
CA GLU A 45 10.03 5.86 -7.00
C GLU A 45 10.37 6.89 -8.07
N LYS A 46 10.36 6.53 -9.35
CA LYS A 46 10.57 7.50 -10.46
C LYS A 46 9.48 8.57 -10.50
N TYR A 47 8.22 8.20 -10.25
CA TYR A 47 7.13 9.18 -10.16
C TYR A 47 7.28 10.08 -8.93
N ILE A 48 7.69 9.53 -7.78
CA ILE A 48 7.99 10.35 -6.59
C ILE A 48 9.07 11.40 -6.91
N GLU A 49 10.15 11.01 -7.60
CA GLU A 49 11.22 11.95 -7.99
C GLU A 49 10.73 13.02 -8.99
N GLN A 50 9.80 12.68 -9.88
CA GLN A 50 9.20 13.66 -10.80
C GLN A 50 8.34 14.67 -10.02
N GLU A 51 7.43 14.21 -9.17
CA GLU A 51 6.59 15.07 -8.33
C GLU A 51 7.42 15.92 -7.37
N ALA A 52 8.47 15.34 -6.77
CA ALA A 52 9.35 16.07 -5.88
C ALA A 52 10.04 17.27 -6.57
N LYS A 53 10.39 17.16 -7.86
CA LYS A 53 10.94 18.29 -8.63
C LYS A 53 9.95 19.44 -8.71
N GLU A 54 8.68 19.16 -9.03
CA GLU A 54 7.61 20.16 -9.09
C GLU A 54 7.35 20.80 -7.70
N LEU A 55 7.51 20.02 -6.64
CA LEU A 55 7.36 20.43 -5.25
C LEU A 55 8.65 21.02 -4.64
N LYS A 56 9.67 21.33 -5.47
CA LYS A 56 10.96 21.90 -5.04
C LYS A 56 11.67 21.08 -3.95
N GLY A 57 11.58 19.76 -4.05
CA GLY A 57 12.19 18.81 -3.10
C GLY A 57 11.38 18.57 -1.83
N ASN A 58 10.14 19.04 -1.74
CA ASN A 58 9.31 18.81 -0.57
C ASN A 58 8.58 17.46 -0.62
N TYR A 59 9.27 16.37 -0.29
CA TYR A 59 8.72 15.03 -0.25
C TYR A 59 7.57 14.84 0.76
N LYS A 60 7.49 15.69 1.80
CA LYS A 60 6.42 15.64 2.80
C LYS A 60 5.05 16.07 2.26
N ASN A 61 5.01 16.65 1.06
CA ASN A 61 3.75 16.95 0.37
C ASN A 61 3.32 15.84 -0.61
N ILE A 62 4.07 14.74 -0.70
CA ILE A 62 3.73 13.61 -1.56
C ILE A 62 3.01 12.54 -0.74
N PHE A 63 1.78 12.21 -1.15
CA PHE A 63 0.99 11.11 -0.61
C PHE A 63 0.83 10.02 -1.66
N LEU A 64 1.02 8.77 -1.25
CA LEU A 64 0.75 7.62 -2.10
C LEU A 64 -0.57 6.98 -1.70
N GLY A 65 -1.42 6.65 -2.68
CA GLY A 65 -2.69 5.97 -2.42
C GLY A 65 -2.86 4.72 -3.27
N GLY A 66 -3.45 3.68 -2.70
CA GLY A 66 -3.74 2.46 -3.44
C GLY A 66 -4.75 1.55 -2.76
N HIS A 67 -5.35 0.68 -3.58
CA HIS A 67 -6.24 -0.40 -3.16
C HIS A 67 -5.64 -1.75 -3.58
N SER A 68 -5.80 -2.79 -2.77
CA SER A 68 -5.36 -4.14 -3.08
C SER A 68 -3.85 -4.19 -3.41
N GLN A 69 -3.45 -4.69 -4.58
CA GLN A 69 -2.06 -4.66 -5.05
C GLN A 69 -1.46 -3.24 -5.01
N GLY A 70 -2.26 -2.20 -5.34
CA GLY A 70 -1.81 -0.81 -5.25
C GLY A 70 -1.49 -0.38 -3.82
N ALA A 71 -2.27 -0.82 -2.83
CA ALA A 71 -1.99 -0.57 -1.42
C ALA A 71 -0.69 -1.26 -0.97
N CYS A 72 -0.48 -2.51 -1.41
CA CYS A 72 0.76 -3.24 -1.12
C CYS A 72 1.98 -2.51 -1.67
N ILE A 73 1.92 -2.03 -2.91
CA ILE A 73 3.03 -1.31 -3.55
C ILE A 73 3.27 0.05 -2.88
N THR A 74 2.22 0.80 -2.53
CA THR A 74 2.38 2.11 -1.88
C THR A 74 3.01 1.99 -0.49
N LEU A 75 2.57 1.01 0.33
CA LEU A 75 3.18 0.70 1.62
C LEU A 75 4.65 0.30 1.46
N HIS A 76 4.92 -0.67 0.56
CA HIS A 76 6.27 -1.14 0.32
C HIS A 76 7.19 -0.03 -0.18
N THR A 77 6.71 0.82 -1.09
CA THR A 77 7.49 1.96 -1.58
C THR A 77 7.78 2.95 -0.47
N ALA A 78 6.78 3.40 0.28
CA ALA A 78 6.97 4.42 1.30
C ALA A 78 7.91 3.98 2.43
N TYR A 79 7.84 2.71 2.84
CA TYR A 79 8.74 2.17 3.87
C TYR A 79 10.18 1.93 3.38
N ASN A 80 10.36 1.67 2.07
CA ASN A 80 11.69 1.46 1.48
C ASN A 80 12.30 2.73 0.87
N TYR A 81 11.52 3.80 0.69
CA TYR A 81 12.02 5.02 0.08
C TYR A 81 12.92 5.78 1.05
N LYS A 82 14.01 6.38 0.52
CA LYS A 82 15.02 7.09 1.32
C LYS A 82 14.47 8.29 2.10
N GLU A 83 13.56 9.07 1.47
CA GLU A 83 12.98 10.27 2.06
C GLU A 83 11.68 9.95 2.82
N LEU A 84 11.34 10.80 3.79
CA LEU A 84 10.06 10.72 4.47
C LEU A 84 8.98 11.39 3.61
N LEU A 85 8.03 10.59 3.10
CA LEU A 85 6.87 11.09 2.36
C LEU A 85 5.83 11.70 3.31
N GLY A 86 4.87 12.45 2.74
CA GLY A 86 3.73 13.00 3.47
C GLY A 86 2.85 11.93 4.09
N GLY A 87 2.55 10.87 3.33
CA GLY A 87 1.80 9.74 3.87
C GLY A 87 1.39 8.70 2.83
N VAL A 88 0.66 7.70 3.32
CA VAL A 88 0.10 6.59 2.54
C VAL A 88 -1.36 6.38 2.89
N LEU A 89 -2.18 6.14 1.86
CA LEU A 89 -3.56 5.67 1.96
C LEU A 89 -3.59 4.23 1.43
N ALA A 90 -3.57 3.26 2.33
CA ALA A 90 -3.53 1.84 1.98
C ALA A 90 -4.84 1.15 2.34
N CYS A 91 -5.65 0.82 1.31
CA CYS A 91 -6.93 0.14 1.45
C CYS A 91 -6.80 -1.31 0.99
N SER A 92 -7.18 -2.26 1.84
CA SER A 92 -7.19 -3.71 1.55
C SER A 92 -5.84 -4.22 1.02
N GLY A 93 -4.74 -3.85 1.67
CA GLY A 93 -3.37 -4.27 1.31
C GLY A 93 -2.55 -4.74 2.50
N ILE A 94 -1.31 -5.13 2.22
CA ILE A 94 -0.31 -5.56 3.20
C ILE A 94 1.03 -4.87 2.97
N LEU A 95 1.85 -4.78 4.01
CA LEU A 95 3.29 -4.56 3.88
C LEU A 95 3.98 -5.92 3.70
N PHE A 96 4.61 -6.13 2.56
CA PHE A 96 5.24 -7.42 2.25
C PHE A 96 6.22 -7.86 3.35
N PRO A 97 6.12 -9.11 3.85
CA PRO A 97 7.04 -9.64 4.87
C PRO A 97 8.52 -9.53 4.49
N GLN A 98 8.84 -9.67 3.21
CA GLN A 98 10.21 -9.57 2.67
C GLN A 98 10.72 -8.11 2.57
N GLY A 99 9.83 -7.12 2.73
CA GLY A 99 10.20 -5.71 2.61
C GLY A 99 10.94 -5.23 3.85
N GLU A 100 12.04 -4.52 3.65
CA GLU A 100 12.74 -3.80 4.71
C GLU A 100 12.04 -2.47 5.02
N ILE A 101 12.28 -1.92 6.20
CA ILE A 101 11.90 -0.56 6.58
C ILE A 101 13.19 0.25 6.62
N VAL A 102 13.33 1.21 5.70
CA VAL A 102 14.55 1.99 5.52
C VAL A 102 14.43 3.34 6.22
N GLY A 103 15.37 3.62 7.12
CA GLY A 103 15.41 4.86 7.88
C GLY A 103 14.32 4.98 8.95
N ASP A 104 14.18 6.16 9.53
CA ASP A 104 13.15 6.44 10.52
C ASP A 104 11.81 6.73 9.82
N LYS A 105 10.83 5.85 10.00
CA LYS A 105 9.46 5.94 9.48
C LYS A 105 8.41 6.17 10.58
N ASN A 106 8.83 6.45 11.80
CA ASN A 106 7.91 6.60 12.93
C ASN A 106 6.81 7.65 12.68
N LYS A 107 7.15 8.72 11.98
CA LYS A 107 6.22 9.82 11.65
C LYS A 107 5.60 9.73 10.26
N LEU A 108 5.82 8.65 9.52
CA LEU A 108 5.14 8.43 8.23
C LEU A 108 3.64 8.28 8.49
N LYS A 109 2.85 9.21 7.96
CA LYS A 109 1.39 9.20 8.16
C LYS A 109 0.75 8.10 7.32
N ILE A 110 0.08 7.14 7.94
CA ILE A 110 -0.53 6.00 7.25
C ILE A 110 -1.99 5.85 7.63
N PHE A 111 -2.84 5.95 6.62
CA PHE A 111 -4.20 5.44 6.65
C PHE A 111 -4.15 3.96 6.25
N LEU A 112 -4.37 3.07 7.19
CA LEU A 112 -4.33 1.62 6.97
C LEU A 112 -5.73 1.04 7.19
N ALA A 113 -6.42 0.72 6.09
CA ALA A 113 -7.81 0.29 6.10
C ALA A 113 -7.99 -1.14 5.60
N HIS A 114 -8.88 -1.91 6.25
CA HIS A 114 -9.19 -3.27 5.84
C HIS A 114 -10.57 -3.74 6.30
N GLY A 115 -11.27 -4.50 5.45
CA GLY A 115 -12.52 -5.17 5.80
C GLY A 115 -12.26 -6.53 6.47
N ASP A 116 -13.00 -6.86 7.54
CA ASP A 116 -12.82 -8.15 8.26
C ASP A 116 -13.38 -9.36 7.50
N LYS A 117 -14.07 -9.14 6.37
CA LYS A 117 -14.59 -10.17 5.45
C LYS A 117 -13.90 -10.16 4.08
N ASP A 118 -12.71 -9.58 4.01
CA ASP A 118 -11.90 -9.59 2.81
C ASP A 118 -11.47 -11.04 2.45
N GLN A 119 -11.93 -11.51 1.28
CA GLN A 119 -11.62 -12.84 0.76
C GLN A 119 -10.45 -12.85 -0.23
N SER A 120 -9.97 -11.67 -0.62
CA SER A 120 -8.85 -11.50 -1.56
C SER A 120 -7.50 -11.42 -0.84
N ILE A 121 -7.46 -10.64 0.22
CA ILE A 121 -6.35 -10.57 1.17
C ILE A 121 -6.97 -10.77 2.56
N PRO A 122 -6.92 -12.00 3.11
CA PRO A 122 -7.55 -12.32 4.38
C PRO A 122 -7.10 -11.42 5.52
N PHE A 123 -8.03 -11.06 6.40
CA PHE A 123 -7.79 -10.13 7.51
C PHE A 123 -6.63 -10.57 8.42
N ASP A 124 -6.48 -11.88 8.66
CA ASP A 124 -5.37 -12.40 9.46
C ASP A 124 -4.01 -12.09 8.84
N PHE A 125 -3.89 -12.15 7.50
CA PHE A 125 -2.66 -11.79 6.80
C PHE A 125 -2.41 -10.28 6.83
N HIS A 126 -3.47 -9.46 6.77
CA HIS A 126 -3.37 -8.03 7.01
C HIS A 126 -2.86 -7.71 8.43
N LEU A 127 -3.31 -8.45 9.45
CA LEU A 127 -2.85 -8.24 10.83
C LEU A 127 -1.34 -8.45 11.01
N GLU A 128 -0.70 -9.24 10.16
CA GLU A 128 0.76 -9.35 10.14
C GLU A 128 1.45 -8.05 9.73
N THR A 129 0.85 -7.28 8.81
CA THR A 129 1.30 -5.91 8.51
C THR A 129 1.22 -5.03 9.75
N VAL A 130 0.10 -5.11 10.45
CA VAL A 130 -0.14 -4.30 11.66
C VAL A 130 0.92 -4.55 12.71
N LYS A 131 1.24 -5.81 13.01
CA LYS A 131 2.29 -6.18 13.99
C LYS A 131 3.64 -5.53 13.70
N ARG A 132 3.98 -5.34 12.42
CA ARG A 132 5.26 -4.78 12.00
C ARG A 132 5.36 -3.27 12.18
N ILE A 133 4.22 -2.58 12.22
CA ILE A 133 4.14 -1.12 12.20
C ILE A 133 3.26 -0.53 13.30
N GLU A 134 2.76 -1.36 14.22
CA GLU A 134 1.80 -0.94 15.26
C GLU A 134 2.37 0.09 16.26
N ASN A 135 3.69 0.10 16.43
CA ASN A 135 4.37 1.03 17.33
C ASN A 135 4.75 2.36 16.65
N PHE A 136 4.44 2.55 15.36
CA PHE A 136 4.73 3.79 14.66
C PHE A 136 3.63 4.82 14.90
N GLU A 137 4.01 6.01 15.37
CA GLU A 137 3.10 7.09 15.77
C GLU A 137 2.17 7.55 14.63
N GLY A 138 2.66 7.50 13.39
CA GLY A 138 1.94 7.96 12.21
C GLY A 138 0.85 7.00 11.70
N VAL A 139 0.71 5.80 12.28
CA VAL A 139 -0.20 4.76 11.74
C VAL A 139 -1.58 4.85 12.37
N LYS A 140 -2.60 5.14 11.54
CA LYS A 140 -4.01 5.07 11.91
C LYS A 140 -4.67 3.87 11.23
N LYS A 141 -5.29 2.99 12.03
CA LYS A 141 -5.90 1.73 11.59
C LYS A 141 -7.41 1.87 11.54
N TYR A 142 -8.03 1.45 10.43
CA TYR A 142 -9.46 1.48 10.18
C TYR A 142 -9.94 0.08 9.80
N TYR A 143 -10.72 -0.56 10.68
CA TYR A 143 -11.26 -1.90 10.45
C TYR A 143 -12.76 -1.84 10.27
N TYR A 144 -13.22 -2.37 9.16
CA TYR A 144 -14.63 -2.29 8.77
C TYR A 144 -15.30 -3.65 8.91
N LYS A 145 -16.19 -3.73 9.91
CA LYS A 145 -16.92 -4.97 10.23
C LYS A 145 -17.89 -5.35 9.12
N GLY A 146 -17.83 -6.60 8.69
CA GLY A 146 -18.67 -7.15 7.63
C GLY A 146 -18.30 -6.70 6.22
N HIS A 147 -17.23 -5.92 6.07
CA HIS A 147 -16.80 -5.38 4.78
C HIS A 147 -15.79 -6.31 4.09
N GLY A 148 -15.88 -6.40 2.75
CA GLY A 148 -15.02 -7.23 1.90
C GLY A 148 -13.90 -6.43 1.23
N HIS A 149 -13.48 -6.91 0.04
CA HIS A 149 -12.38 -6.36 -0.74
C HIS A 149 -12.82 -5.24 -1.70
N SER A 150 -13.28 -4.12 -1.15
CA SER A 150 -13.72 -2.96 -1.95
C SER A 150 -13.52 -1.67 -1.18
N ILE A 151 -13.61 -0.52 -1.86
CA ILE A 151 -13.62 0.79 -1.20
C ILE A 151 -15.07 1.28 -1.13
N ALA A 152 -15.58 1.44 0.09
CA ALA A 152 -16.92 1.95 0.35
C ALA A 152 -16.95 3.47 0.58
N ASP A 153 -18.15 4.07 0.58
CA ASP A 153 -18.29 5.52 0.77
C ASP A 153 -17.89 5.95 2.18
N PHE A 154 -18.15 5.14 3.21
CA PHE A 154 -17.67 5.43 4.57
C PHE A 154 -16.15 5.44 4.66
N GLU A 155 -15.47 4.55 3.94
CA GLU A 155 -14.01 4.51 3.86
C GLU A 155 -13.43 5.76 3.17
N LYS A 156 -14.11 6.27 2.13
CA LYS A 156 -13.74 7.54 1.47
C LYS A 156 -13.88 8.74 2.41
N ILE A 157 -14.90 8.74 3.28
CA ILE A 157 -15.08 9.78 4.30
C ILE A 157 -13.91 9.76 5.30
N ASP A 158 -13.55 8.56 5.80
CA ASP A 158 -12.42 8.41 6.72
C ASP A 158 -11.08 8.80 6.08
N MET A 159 -10.87 8.44 4.78
CA MET A 159 -9.71 8.90 4.02
C MET A 159 -9.64 10.42 3.90
N GLY A 160 -10.77 11.08 3.63
CA GLY A 160 -10.87 12.54 3.55
C GLY A 160 -10.52 13.20 4.89
N SER A 161 -11.03 12.67 5.99
CA SER A 161 -10.74 13.14 7.35
C SER A 161 -9.24 12.97 7.68
N PHE A 162 -8.68 11.80 7.37
CA PHE A 162 -7.25 11.53 7.55
C PHE A 162 -6.35 12.50 6.76
N LEU A 163 -6.69 12.76 5.49
CA LEU A 163 -5.93 13.71 4.66
C LEU A 163 -5.98 15.12 5.22
N ASN A 164 -7.16 15.60 5.62
CA ASN A 164 -7.31 16.94 6.20
C ASN A 164 -6.45 17.11 7.46
N GLU A 165 -6.43 16.12 8.36
CA GLU A 165 -5.59 16.14 9.55
C GLU A 165 -4.09 16.00 9.22
N SER A 166 -3.78 15.37 8.10
CA SER A 166 -2.39 15.09 7.70
C SER A 166 -1.72 16.26 6.97
N MET A 167 -2.48 17.18 6.40
CA MET A 167 -1.95 18.32 5.64
C MET A 167 -1.77 19.59 6.48
N ILE A 168 -2.12 19.54 7.76
CA ILE A 168 -1.87 20.60 8.74
C ILE A 168 -0.50 20.39 9.39
#